data_1033eb25e0cfb60bdc3a604c3a5bac2e
#
_entry.id   1033eb25e0cfb60bdc3a604c3a5bac2e
#
_cell.length_a   1.000
_cell.length_b   1.000
_cell.length_c   1.000
_cell.angle_alpha   90.00
_cell.angle_beta   90.00
_cell.angle_gamma   90.00
#
_symmetry.space_group_name_H-M   'P 1'
#
loop_
_entity.id
_entity.type
_entity.pdbx_description
1 polymer ?
#
loop_
_entity_poly.entity_id
_entity_poly.type
_entity_poly.pdbx_seq_one_letter_code
_entity_poly.pdbx_strand_id
1 'polypeptide(L)'
;MIWKVSKKIVKSHIQSLKAAQASRYLVTDAALYVKESIVHLDAINQLFITRVPQTLNEAKSLIAQAHQLDFIDISDGYQGVWHETSYGDVAQKWLLVCSEQARKREGHNLYKRMLKQFEQGRKSFKKLGQQEFACQEDAKQALAQWEVKQPYLMVDSQIIKVPVYACAGRPSRDKQPKREYYHITGSLYTGLAKRQDTLKQLGLFIIASDDLSMEKILSTYKSQQSVEKGFRFLKSPDFLTSAIYLKKPERIEALLMVMTSCLMVYASLEHQIRKQLKVQNRYFPDMKKKPSQNPTARWVFQCFQG
;
A
#
# COMPACT_ATOMS: atom_id res chain seq x y z
N MET A 1 -16.98 -12.65 7.05
CA MET A 1 -18.42 -12.54 6.76
C MET A 1 -18.81 -11.30 5.96
N ILE A 2 -18.18 -10.16 6.16
CA ILE A 2 -18.40 -8.87 5.45
C ILE A 2 -18.19 -8.99 3.92
N TRP A 3 -17.24 -9.78 3.45
CA TRP A 3 -16.90 -9.97 2.03
C TRP A 3 -17.98 -10.67 1.17
N LYS A 4 -18.70 -11.65 1.72
CA LYS A 4 -19.78 -12.34 0.98
C LYS A 4 -21.02 -11.45 0.78
N VAL A 5 -21.30 -10.57 1.72
CA VAL A 5 -22.40 -9.59 1.62
C VAL A 5 -22.12 -8.55 0.54
N SER A 6 -20.85 -8.07 0.46
CA SER A 6 -20.41 -7.10 -0.55
C SER A 6 -20.61 -7.60 -2.00
N LYS A 7 -20.25 -8.86 -2.33
CA LYS A 7 -20.42 -9.43 -3.67
C LYS A 7 -21.89 -9.48 -4.11
N LYS A 8 -22.80 -9.86 -3.21
CA LYS A 8 -24.25 -9.95 -3.52
C LYS A 8 -24.87 -8.57 -3.73
N ILE A 9 -24.48 -7.59 -2.91
CA ILE A 9 -24.93 -6.20 -3.02
C ILE A 9 -24.40 -5.57 -4.33
N VAL A 10 -23.13 -5.79 -4.68
CA VAL A 10 -22.56 -5.28 -5.94
C VAL A 10 -23.31 -5.86 -7.15
N LYS A 11 -23.59 -7.17 -7.18
CA LYS A 11 -24.34 -7.80 -8.27
C LYS A 11 -25.75 -7.22 -8.45
N SER A 12 -26.50 -7.08 -7.34
CA SER A 12 -27.86 -6.49 -7.38
C SER A 12 -27.85 -5.03 -7.81
N HIS A 13 -26.84 -4.27 -7.35
CA HIS A 13 -26.70 -2.85 -7.66
C HIS A 13 -26.31 -2.61 -9.13
N ILE A 14 -25.45 -3.45 -9.70
CA ILE A 14 -25.11 -3.40 -11.13
C ILE A 14 -26.35 -3.61 -11.99
N GLN A 15 -27.21 -4.57 -11.65
CA GLN A 15 -28.46 -4.79 -12.36
C GLN A 15 -29.39 -3.57 -12.31
N SER A 16 -29.52 -2.93 -11.14
CA SER A 16 -30.32 -1.72 -10.96
C SER A 16 -29.77 -0.53 -11.75
N LEU A 17 -28.43 -0.35 -11.77
CA LEU A 17 -27.76 0.72 -12.53
C LEU A 17 -27.89 0.52 -14.05
N LYS A 18 -27.85 -0.72 -14.53
CA LYS A 18 -28.11 -1.03 -15.95
C LYS A 18 -29.54 -0.72 -16.36
N ALA A 19 -30.51 -1.09 -15.53
CA ALA A 19 -31.92 -0.78 -15.78
C ALA A 19 -32.15 0.75 -15.83
N ALA A 20 -31.39 1.53 -15.10
CA ALA A 20 -31.45 3.00 -15.07
C ALA A 20 -30.59 3.69 -16.16
N GLN A 21 -29.85 2.95 -17.00
CA GLN A 21 -28.86 3.45 -17.99
C GLN A 21 -27.84 4.43 -17.39
N ALA A 22 -27.59 4.32 -16.08
CA ALA A 22 -26.93 5.38 -15.30
C ALA A 22 -25.40 5.37 -15.41
N SER A 23 -24.75 4.29 -15.86
CA SER A 23 -23.29 4.22 -15.89
C SER A 23 -22.75 3.26 -16.95
N ARG A 24 -21.83 3.76 -17.79
CA ARG A 24 -21.13 2.94 -18.79
C ARG A 24 -20.01 2.12 -18.16
N TYR A 25 -19.33 2.64 -17.15
CA TYR A 25 -18.16 2.02 -16.51
C TYR A 25 -18.39 1.83 -15.02
N LEU A 26 -18.07 0.64 -14.53
CA LEU A 26 -17.97 0.34 -13.11
C LEU A 26 -16.53 0.61 -12.65
N VAL A 27 -16.33 1.62 -11.79
CA VAL A 27 -15.01 1.96 -11.24
C VAL A 27 -14.89 1.41 -9.83
N THR A 28 -13.88 0.58 -9.59
CA THR A 28 -13.71 -0.09 -8.29
C THR A 28 -12.25 -0.21 -7.87
N ASP A 29 -12.05 -0.58 -6.61
CA ASP A 29 -10.76 -0.97 -6.07
C ASP A 29 -10.38 -2.43 -6.45
N ALA A 30 -9.20 -2.87 -6.03
CA ALA A 30 -8.70 -4.22 -6.28
C ALA A 30 -9.56 -5.34 -5.69
N ALA A 31 -10.53 -5.03 -4.84
CA ALA A 31 -11.38 -6.02 -4.19
C ALA A 31 -12.37 -6.69 -5.16
N LEU A 32 -12.73 -6.00 -6.24
CA LEU A 32 -13.57 -6.57 -7.30
C LEU A 32 -12.78 -7.54 -8.18
N TYR A 33 -11.46 -7.40 -8.30
CA TYR A 33 -10.63 -8.13 -9.24
C TYR A 33 -10.41 -9.59 -8.79
N VAL A 34 -11.46 -10.39 -8.92
CA VAL A 34 -11.46 -11.85 -8.70
C VAL A 34 -12.13 -12.53 -9.91
N LYS A 35 -11.67 -13.76 -10.25
CA LYS A 35 -12.10 -14.49 -11.46
C LYS A 35 -13.63 -14.48 -11.62
N GLU A 36 -14.36 -14.86 -10.60
CA GLU A 36 -15.84 -14.94 -10.64
C GLU A 36 -16.52 -13.60 -10.92
N SER A 37 -15.95 -12.49 -10.43
CA SER A 37 -16.51 -11.15 -10.67
C SER A 37 -16.21 -10.67 -12.08
N ILE A 38 -15.01 -10.89 -12.59
CA ILE A 38 -14.62 -10.49 -13.96
C ILE A 38 -15.45 -11.27 -14.99
N VAL A 39 -15.55 -12.58 -14.89
CA VAL A 39 -16.38 -13.41 -15.76
C VAL A 39 -17.85 -12.97 -15.70
N HIS A 40 -18.36 -12.59 -14.52
CA HIS A 40 -19.74 -12.10 -14.42
C HIS A 40 -19.93 -10.73 -15.11
N LEU A 41 -18.96 -9.81 -14.98
CA LEU A 41 -19.02 -8.50 -15.64
C LEU A 41 -18.99 -8.65 -17.17
N ASP A 42 -18.13 -9.53 -17.67
CA ASP A 42 -18.05 -9.87 -19.09
C ASP A 42 -19.37 -10.46 -19.61
N ALA A 43 -19.91 -11.48 -18.92
CA ALA A 43 -21.17 -12.13 -19.30
C ALA A 43 -22.36 -11.16 -19.40
N ILE A 44 -22.35 -10.06 -18.63
CA ILE A 44 -23.38 -9.03 -18.67
C ILE A 44 -22.98 -7.80 -19.51
N ASN A 45 -21.86 -7.85 -20.25
CA ASN A 45 -21.31 -6.73 -21.01
C ASN A 45 -21.18 -5.44 -20.21
N GLN A 46 -20.74 -5.53 -18.94
CA GLN A 46 -20.48 -4.39 -18.08
C GLN A 46 -19.02 -3.99 -18.15
N LEU A 47 -18.75 -2.83 -18.75
CA LEU A 47 -17.40 -2.25 -18.78
C LEU A 47 -16.94 -1.87 -17.37
N PHE A 48 -15.64 -2.05 -17.09
CA PHE A 48 -15.11 -1.78 -15.79
C PHE A 48 -13.73 -1.09 -15.85
N ILE A 49 -13.38 -0.42 -14.75
CA ILE A 49 -12.04 0.11 -14.48
C ILE A 49 -11.71 -0.30 -13.06
N THR A 50 -10.72 -1.15 -12.88
CA THR A 50 -10.36 -1.64 -11.55
C THR A 50 -8.85 -1.81 -11.38
N ARG A 51 -8.38 -1.68 -10.16
CA ARG A 51 -6.98 -1.95 -9.86
C ARG A 51 -6.74 -3.46 -9.80
N VAL A 52 -5.68 -3.92 -10.46
CA VAL A 52 -5.24 -5.32 -10.40
C VAL A 52 -4.45 -5.54 -9.11
N PRO A 53 -4.78 -6.59 -8.32
CA PRO A 53 -4.01 -6.94 -7.13
C PRO A 53 -2.57 -7.34 -7.50
N GLN A 54 -1.60 -6.73 -6.84
CA GLN A 54 -0.17 -7.10 -7.02
C GLN A 54 0.18 -8.47 -6.43
N THR A 55 -0.79 -9.17 -5.84
CA THR A 55 -0.62 -10.55 -5.36
C THR A 55 -0.68 -11.58 -6.49
N LEU A 56 -1.27 -11.25 -7.63
CA LEU A 56 -1.33 -12.11 -8.81
C LEU A 56 0.07 -12.32 -9.40
N ASN A 57 0.37 -13.56 -9.79
CA ASN A 57 1.69 -13.90 -10.32
C ASN A 57 2.01 -13.14 -11.61
N GLU A 58 1.05 -13.00 -12.51
CA GLU A 58 1.19 -12.25 -13.74
C GLU A 58 1.47 -10.77 -13.50
N ALA A 59 0.73 -10.15 -12.56
CA ALA A 59 0.96 -8.77 -12.15
C ALA A 59 2.36 -8.57 -11.55
N LYS A 60 2.84 -9.53 -10.74
CA LYS A 60 4.21 -9.51 -10.21
C LYS A 60 5.24 -9.59 -11.31
N SER A 61 5.05 -10.52 -12.28
CA SER A 61 5.96 -10.67 -13.41
C SER A 61 6.03 -9.41 -14.27
N LEU A 62 4.89 -8.81 -14.57
CA LEU A 62 4.80 -7.56 -15.32
C LEU A 62 5.51 -6.41 -14.59
N ILE A 63 5.29 -6.25 -13.29
CA ILE A 63 5.96 -5.23 -12.48
C ILE A 63 7.48 -5.48 -12.40
N ALA A 64 7.92 -6.72 -12.29
CA ALA A 64 9.35 -7.06 -12.27
C ALA A 64 10.05 -6.71 -13.58
N GLN A 65 9.36 -6.88 -14.71
CA GLN A 65 9.85 -6.58 -16.05
C GLN A 65 9.65 -5.11 -16.46
N ALA A 66 9.02 -4.29 -15.64
CA ALA A 66 8.69 -2.90 -15.96
C ALA A 66 9.88 -2.05 -16.44
N HIS A 67 11.10 -2.37 -15.97
CA HIS A 67 12.31 -1.65 -16.38
C HIS A 67 12.76 -1.93 -17.83
N GLN A 68 12.14 -2.90 -18.51
CA GLN A 68 12.39 -3.27 -19.90
C GLN A 68 11.30 -2.75 -20.86
N LEU A 69 10.26 -2.10 -20.30
CA LEU A 69 9.10 -1.63 -21.06
C LEU A 69 9.24 -0.14 -21.39
N ASP A 70 8.79 0.24 -22.57
CA ASP A 70 8.78 1.62 -23.04
C ASP A 70 7.52 2.34 -22.53
N PHE A 71 7.69 3.12 -21.49
CA PHE A 71 6.61 3.91 -20.90
C PHE A 71 6.35 5.18 -21.71
N ILE A 72 5.08 5.49 -21.92
CA ILE A 72 4.60 6.70 -22.59
C ILE A 72 4.06 7.65 -21.53
N ASP A 73 4.32 8.95 -21.67
CA ASP A 73 3.76 9.97 -20.79
C ASP A 73 2.23 10.05 -20.96
N ILE A 74 1.49 9.92 -19.85
CA ILE A 74 0.03 10.00 -19.82
C ILE A 74 -0.41 11.40 -19.37
N SER A 75 0.16 11.88 -18.29
CA SER A 75 -0.10 13.19 -17.71
C SER A 75 1.01 13.53 -16.73
N ASP A 76 1.02 14.77 -16.22
CA ASP A 76 2.05 15.25 -15.29
C ASP A 76 2.34 14.28 -14.15
N GLY A 77 3.57 13.75 -14.14
CA GLY A 77 4.06 12.78 -13.17
C GLY A 77 3.51 11.34 -13.30
N TYR A 78 2.87 11.01 -14.46
CA TYR A 78 2.36 9.67 -14.74
C TYR A 78 2.79 9.19 -16.12
N GLN A 79 3.33 7.99 -16.15
CA GLN A 79 3.68 7.27 -17.36
C GLN A 79 2.96 5.92 -17.39
N GLY A 80 2.72 5.35 -18.56
CA GLY A 80 2.04 4.08 -18.69
C GLY A 80 2.45 3.28 -19.89
N VAL A 81 2.19 1.97 -19.84
CA VAL A 81 2.36 1.05 -20.93
C VAL A 81 1.23 0.04 -20.92
N TRP A 82 0.75 -0.33 -22.11
CA TRP A 82 -0.26 -1.36 -22.29
C TRP A 82 0.34 -2.77 -22.20
N HIS A 83 -0.43 -3.65 -21.59
CA HIS A 83 -0.16 -5.09 -21.57
C HIS A 83 -1.48 -5.84 -21.82
N GLU A 84 -1.50 -6.62 -22.90
CA GLU A 84 -2.65 -7.48 -23.22
C GLU A 84 -2.52 -8.80 -22.48
N THR A 85 -3.61 -9.23 -21.86
CA THR A 85 -3.65 -10.44 -21.04
C THR A 85 -5.05 -11.03 -21.01
N SER A 86 -5.21 -12.20 -20.40
CA SER A 86 -6.49 -12.81 -20.09
C SER A 86 -6.58 -13.19 -18.62
N TYR A 87 -7.69 -12.90 -17.97
CA TYR A 87 -7.92 -13.30 -16.60
C TYR A 87 -9.30 -13.93 -16.46
N GLY A 88 -9.32 -15.21 -16.03
CA GLY A 88 -10.56 -15.99 -15.94
C GLY A 88 -11.20 -16.25 -17.30
N ASP A 89 -10.37 -16.45 -18.34
CA ASP A 89 -10.76 -16.66 -19.74
C ASP A 89 -11.40 -15.42 -20.41
N VAL A 90 -11.31 -14.23 -19.75
CA VAL A 90 -11.76 -12.94 -20.29
C VAL A 90 -10.54 -12.16 -20.75
N ALA A 91 -10.51 -11.80 -22.04
CA ALA A 91 -9.45 -10.94 -22.60
C ALA A 91 -9.53 -9.54 -22.01
N GLN A 92 -8.41 -8.98 -21.63
CA GLN A 92 -8.30 -7.68 -20.96
C GLN A 92 -7.08 -6.90 -21.42
N LYS A 93 -7.15 -5.58 -21.26
CA LYS A 93 -5.99 -4.70 -21.37
C LYS A 93 -5.62 -4.18 -19.99
N TRP A 94 -4.39 -4.42 -19.62
CA TRP A 94 -3.82 -3.86 -18.40
C TRP A 94 -3.01 -2.63 -18.72
N LEU A 95 -3.29 -1.53 -18.05
CA LEU A 95 -2.46 -0.34 -18.07
C LEU A 95 -1.51 -0.40 -16.87
N LEU A 96 -0.24 -0.70 -17.12
CA LEU A 96 0.81 -0.56 -16.10
C LEU A 96 1.17 0.92 -15.99
N VAL A 97 0.91 1.52 -14.84
CA VAL A 97 1.13 2.94 -14.56
C VAL A 97 2.32 3.11 -13.63
N CYS A 98 3.20 4.03 -13.96
CA CYS A 98 4.24 4.54 -13.09
C CYS A 98 3.84 5.95 -12.59
N SER A 99 3.78 6.13 -11.27
CA SER A 99 3.51 7.41 -10.65
C SER A 99 4.75 7.93 -9.93
N GLU A 100 5.25 9.09 -10.35
CA GLU A 100 6.41 9.74 -9.73
C GLU A 100 6.14 10.09 -8.26
N GLN A 101 4.96 10.63 -7.96
CA GLN A 101 4.55 10.98 -6.60
C GLN A 101 4.45 9.75 -5.69
N ALA A 102 3.88 8.65 -6.20
CA ALA A 102 3.81 7.39 -5.46
C ALA A 102 5.21 6.82 -5.24
N ARG A 103 6.09 6.85 -6.25
CA ARG A 103 7.49 6.42 -6.17
C ARG A 103 8.26 7.18 -5.08
N LYS A 104 8.14 8.50 -5.03
CA LYS A 104 8.76 9.33 -3.97
C LYS A 104 8.24 8.97 -2.58
N ARG A 105 6.92 8.84 -2.42
CA ARG A 105 6.29 8.47 -1.14
C ARG A 105 6.67 7.08 -0.68
N GLU A 106 6.62 6.11 -1.57
CA GLU A 106 6.95 4.71 -1.28
C GLU A 106 8.44 4.53 -1.00
N GLY A 107 9.32 5.26 -1.72
CA GLY A 107 10.75 5.31 -1.45
C GLY A 107 11.06 5.84 -0.05
N HIS A 108 10.40 6.90 0.39
CA HIS A 108 10.53 7.41 1.75
C HIS A 108 10.08 6.39 2.80
N ASN A 109 8.96 5.70 2.56
CA ASN A 109 8.46 4.65 3.46
C ASN A 109 9.40 3.43 3.48
N LEU A 110 9.96 3.04 2.34
CA LEU A 110 10.96 1.98 2.24
C LEU A 110 12.19 2.34 3.07
N TYR A 111 12.71 3.55 2.91
CA TYR A 111 13.87 4.03 3.68
C TYR A 111 13.62 3.98 5.19
N LYS A 112 12.49 4.49 5.68
CA LYS A 112 12.12 4.40 7.09
C LYS A 112 12.04 2.97 7.60
N ARG A 113 11.47 2.07 6.80
CA ARG A 113 11.36 0.65 7.13
C ARG A 113 12.73 -0.02 7.20
N MET A 114 13.62 0.30 6.24
CA MET A 114 14.98 -0.20 6.22
C MET A 114 15.79 0.26 7.44
N LEU A 115 15.69 1.54 7.82
CA LEU A 115 16.35 2.06 9.04
C LEU A 115 15.88 1.31 10.29
N LYS A 116 14.57 1.13 10.45
CA LYS A 116 14.01 0.39 11.57
C LYS A 116 14.49 -1.07 11.59
N GLN A 117 14.53 -1.72 10.45
CA GLN A 117 15.04 -3.08 10.34
C GLN A 117 16.54 -3.17 10.63
N PHE A 118 17.32 -2.18 10.18
CA PHE A 118 18.74 -2.11 10.48
C PHE A 118 19.00 -2.02 12.00
N GLU A 119 18.28 -1.14 12.69
CA GLU A 119 18.40 -1.01 14.14
C GLU A 119 17.99 -2.30 14.89
N GLN A 120 16.89 -2.91 14.46
CA GLN A 120 16.42 -4.18 15.04
C GLN A 120 17.40 -5.32 14.74
N GLY A 121 17.89 -5.40 13.51
CA GLY A 121 18.90 -6.37 13.09
C GLY A 121 20.18 -6.23 13.87
N ARG A 122 20.67 -5.00 14.06
CA ARG A 122 21.87 -4.72 14.88
C ARG A 122 21.71 -5.21 16.32
N LYS A 123 20.54 -4.97 16.95
CA LYS A 123 20.25 -5.43 18.30
C LYS A 123 20.17 -6.97 18.39
N SER A 124 19.51 -7.60 17.41
CA SER A 124 19.38 -9.06 17.37
C SER A 124 20.70 -9.76 17.05
N PHE A 125 21.52 -9.18 16.15
CA PHE A 125 22.87 -9.70 15.85
C PHE A 125 23.81 -9.60 17.07
N LYS A 126 23.76 -8.48 17.80
CA LYS A 126 24.51 -8.36 19.05
C LYS A 126 24.14 -9.45 20.06
N LYS A 127 22.84 -9.78 20.17
CA LYS A 127 22.38 -10.90 21.04
C LYS A 127 22.87 -12.24 20.52
N LEU A 128 22.86 -12.46 19.20
CA LEU A 128 23.37 -13.68 18.58
C LEU A 128 24.87 -13.85 18.84
N GLY A 129 25.65 -12.77 18.72
CA GLY A 129 27.09 -12.78 19.02
C GLY A 129 27.43 -12.99 20.51
N GLN A 130 26.47 -12.84 21.42
CA GLN A 130 26.64 -13.14 22.84
C GLN A 130 26.33 -14.60 23.21
N GLN A 131 25.79 -15.38 22.24
CA GLN A 131 25.48 -16.79 22.48
C GLN A 131 26.72 -17.66 22.36
N GLU A 132 26.85 -18.63 23.26
CA GLU A 132 27.87 -19.67 23.21
C GLU A 132 27.31 -20.90 22.50
N PHE A 133 27.99 -21.36 21.47
CA PHE A 133 27.62 -22.55 20.71
C PHE A 133 28.56 -23.70 21.00
N ALA A 134 28.02 -24.91 21.13
CA ALA A 134 28.82 -26.11 21.44
C ALA A 134 29.69 -26.54 20.24
N CYS A 135 29.21 -26.32 19.01
CA CYS A 135 29.96 -26.63 17.80
C CYS A 135 29.84 -25.51 16.76
N GLN A 136 30.74 -25.56 15.77
CA GLN A 136 30.75 -24.59 14.67
C GLN A 136 29.49 -24.67 13.80
N GLU A 137 28.95 -25.87 13.63
CA GLU A 137 27.75 -26.09 12.80
C GLU A 137 26.49 -25.47 13.42
N ASP A 138 26.34 -25.53 14.76
CA ASP A 138 25.24 -24.87 15.47
C ASP A 138 25.31 -23.34 15.28
N ALA A 139 26.52 -22.78 15.35
CA ALA A 139 26.74 -21.35 15.13
C ALA A 139 26.38 -20.95 13.69
N LYS A 140 26.78 -21.74 12.67
CA LYS A 140 26.43 -21.50 11.26
C LYS A 140 24.92 -21.56 11.04
N GLN A 141 24.25 -22.55 11.61
CA GLN A 141 22.82 -22.73 11.50
C GLN A 141 22.04 -21.56 12.13
N ALA A 142 22.47 -21.12 13.30
CA ALA A 142 21.88 -19.97 13.98
C ALA A 142 22.05 -18.68 13.17
N LEU A 143 23.24 -18.48 12.56
CA LEU A 143 23.51 -17.36 11.68
C LEU A 143 22.60 -17.39 10.44
N ALA A 144 22.49 -18.51 9.74
CA ALA A 144 21.65 -18.68 8.57
C ALA A 144 20.16 -18.41 8.89
N GLN A 145 19.66 -18.90 10.02
CA GLN A 145 18.30 -18.62 10.48
C GLN A 145 18.10 -17.13 10.79
N TRP A 146 19.11 -16.44 11.29
CA TRP A 146 19.06 -14.99 11.51
C TRP A 146 19.02 -14.23 10.17
N GLU A 147 19.88 -14.58 9.21
CA GLU A 147 19.96 -13.95 7.89
C GLU A 147 18.63 -14.04 7.11
N VAL A 148 17.96 -15.18 7.14
CA VAL A 148 16.64 -15.36 6.49
C VAL A 148 15.59 -14.35 7.00
N LYS A 149 15.69 -13.94 8.28
CA LYS A 149 14.77 -12.96 8.89
C LYS A 149 15.12 -11.51 8.55
N GLN A 150 16.27 -11.27 7.90
CA GLN A 150 16.80 -9.92 7.64
C GLN A 150 16.90 -9.62 6.13
N PRO A 151 15.78 -9.28 5.46
CA PRO A 151 15.73 -9.20 4.00
C PRO A 151 16.64 -8.14 3.37
N TYR A 152 17.02 -7.09 4.11
CA TYR A 152 17.83 -5.98 3.61
C TYR A 152 19.20 -5.87 4.28
N LEU A 153 19.51 -6.77 5.19
CA LEU A 153 20.80 -6.81 5.87
C LEU A 153 21.63 -7.97 5.37
N MET A 154 22.90 -7.72 5.29
CA MET A 154 23.93 -8.73 5.07
C MET A 154 24.92 -8.65 6.20
N VAL A 155 25.57 -9.76 6.49
CA VAL A 155 26.57 -9.83 7.53
C VAL A 155 27.89 -10.35 6.95
N ASP A 156 28.96 -9.66 7.28
CA ASP A 156 30.30 -10.22 7.15
C ASP A 156 30.71 -10.73 8.53
N SER A 157 30.69 -12.05 8.68
CA SER A 157 30.81 -12.70 9.99
C SER A 157 31.90 -13.76 10.01
N GLN A 158 32.47 -13.93 11.17
CA GLN A 158 33.44 -14.97 11.49
C GLN A 158 32.97 -15.74 12.74
N ILE A 159 33.14 -17.06 12.70
CA ILE A 159 32.86 -17.92 13.84
C ILE A 159 34.19 -18.18 14.54
N ILE A 160 34.32 -17.70 15.76
CA ILE A 160 35.57 -17.75 16.55
C ILE A 160 35.43 -18.82 17.61
N LYS A 161 36.40 -19.70 17.67
CA LYS A 161 36.56 -20.69 18.76
C LYS A 161 37.24 -20.03 19.97
N VAL A 162 36.59 -20.08 21.11
CA VAL A 162 37.07 -19.45 22.36
C VAL A 162 37.30 -20.52 23.39
N PRO A 163 38.57 -20.70 23.82
CA PRO A 163 38.90 -21.61 24.90
C PRO A 163 38.62 -20.94 26.26
N VAL A 164 38.02 -21.69 27.18
CA VAL A 164 37.78 -21.28 28.57
C VAL A 164 38.70 -22.04 29.49
N TYR A 165 39.53 -21.34 30.25
CA TYR A 165 40.45 -21.90 31.20
C TYR A 165 39.92 -21.78 32.65
N ALA A 166 40.27 -22.76 33.49
CA ALA A 166 39.83 -22.80 34.89
C ALA A 166 40.67 -21.90 35.84
N CYS A 167 41.56 -21.02 35.31
CA CYS A 167 42.42 -20.16 36.11
C CYS A 167 42.16 -18.69 35.82
N ALA A 168 42.28 -17.85 36.84
CA ALA A 168 42.31 -16.41 36.67
C ALA A 168 43.69 -16.00 36.12
N GLY A 169 43.71 -15.17 35.04
CA GLY A 169 44.92 -14.68 34.40
C GLY A 169 45.33 -15.47 33.14
N ARG A 170 46.52 -15.19 32.62
CA ARG A 170 47.05 -15.81 31.39
C ARG A 170 47.36 -17.27 31.61
N PRO A 171 46.76 -18.24 30.87
CA PRO A 171 47.06 -19.65 31.04
C PRO A 171 48.49 -19.97 30.63
N SER A 172 49.15 -20.98 31.30
CA SER A 172 50.42 -21.55 30.87
C SER A 172 50.30 -22.19 29.49
N ARG A 173 51.44 -22.26 28.74
CA ARG A 173 51.46 -22.81 27.37
C ARG A 173 50.97 -24.26 27.27
N ASP A 174 51.11 -25.05 28.33
CA ASP A 174 50.76 -26.49 28.36
C ASP A 174 49.39 -26.79 28.97
N LYS A 175 48.63 -25.76 29.33
CA LYS A 175 47.33 -25.96 30.01
C LYS A 175 46.20 -26.13 29.00
N GLN A 176 45.53 -27.28 29.03
CA GLN A 176 44.36 -27.53 28.21
C GLN A 176 43.15 -26.71 28.69
N PRO A 177 42.32 -26.20 27.78
CA PRO A 177 41.12 -25.48 28.15
C PRO A 177 40.13 -26.41 28.85
N LYS A 178 39.41 -25.90 29.87
CA LYS A 178 38.35 -26.64 30.57
C LYS A 178 37.16 -26.94 29.68
N ARG A 179 36.80 -26.01 28.80
CA ARG A 179 35.80 -26.12 27.73
C ARG A 179 36.14 -25.19 26.60
N GLU A 180 35.58 -25.47 25.43
CA GLU A 180 35.68 -24.61 24.27
C GLU A 180 34.24 -24.32 23.80
N TYR A 181 34.05 -23.10 23.32
CA TYR A 181 32.78 -22.74 22.69
C TYR A 181 33.05 -21.89 21.46
N TYR A 182 32.02 -21.76 20.61
CA TYR A 182 32.07 -20.94 19.41
C TYR A 182 31.14 -19.75 19.60
N HIS A 183 31.56 -18.60 19.11
CA HIS A 183 30.72 -17.43 19.04
C HIS A 183 30.82 -16.73 17.68
N ILE A 184 29.78 -15.96 17.32
CA ILE A 184 29.68 -15.26 16.06
C ILE A 184 30.09 -13.82 16.27
N THR A 185 31.07 -13.34 15.47
CA THR A 185 31.43 -11.93 15.39
C THR A 185 31.31 -11.44 13.98
N GLY A 186 31.08 -10.13 13.75
CA GLY A 186 31.04 -9.59 12.42
C GLY A 186 30.47 -8.19 12.36
N SER A 187 30.40 -7.67 11.15
CA SER A 187 29.85 -6.37 10.81
C SER A 187 28.61 -6.50 9.92
N LEU A 188 27.66 -5.58 10.10
CA LEU A 188 26.41 -5.54 9.35
C LEU A 188 26.49 -4.46 8.28
N TYR A 189 25.99 -4.76 7.09
CA TYR A 189 25.86 -3.82 6.00
C TYR A 189 24.54 -4.01 5.24
N THR A 190 24.17 -3.03 4.44
CA THR A 190 22.91 -3.08 3.67
C THR A 190 23.11 -3.80 2.35
N GLY A 191 22.27 -4.78 2.05
CA GLY A 191 22.25 -5.48 0.76
C GLY A 191 21.77 -4.56 -0.36
N LEU A 192 22.69 -4.08 -1.21
CA LEU A 192 22.38 -3.12 -2.28
C LEU A 192 21.51 -3.73 -3.39
N ALA A 193 21.76 -4.97 -3.79
CA ALA A 193 21.03 -5.62 -4.88
C ALA A 193 19.52 -5.70 -4.59
N LYS A 194 19.15 -6.25 -3.45
CA LYS A 194 17.73 -6.38 -3.04
C LYS A 194 17.04 -5.03 -2.84
N ARG A 195 17.79 -4.02 -2.42
CA ARG A 195 17.30 -2.63 -2.36
C ARG A 195 17.01 -2.10 -3.75
N GLN A 196 17.90 -2.28 -4.71
CA GLN A 196 17.73 -1.82 -6.10
C GLN A 196 16.52 -2.46 -6.76
N ASP A 197 16.32 -3.77 -6.60
CA ASP A 197 15.16 -4.48 -7.14
C ASP A 197 13.85 -3.96 -6.56
N THR A 198 13.83 -3.69 -5.24
CA THR A 198 12.65 -3.09 -4.62
C THR A 198 12.41 -1.66 -5.14
N LEU A 199 13.46 -0.85 -5.33
CA LEU A 199 13.34 0.52 -5.83
C LEU A 199 12.78 0.58 -7.27
N LYS A 200 13.12 -0.39 -8.13
CA LYS A 200 12.60 -0.48 -9.50
C LYS A 200 11.09 -0.69 -9.56
N GLN A 201 10.50 -1.28 -8.53
CA GLN A 201 9.08 -1.62 -8.46
C GLN A 201 8.21 -0.53 -7.80
N LEU A 202 8.83 0.52 -7.22
CA LEU A 202 8.10 1.56 -6.53
C LEU A 202 7.32 2.45 -7.49
N GLY A 203 6.14 2.88 -7.04
CA GLY A 203 5.26 3.75 -7.79
C GLY A 203 4.53 3.07 -8.94
N LEU A 204 4.71 1.76 -9.13
CA LEU A 204 4.05 0.97 -10.16
C LEU A 204 2.72 0.41 -9.66
N PHE A 205 1.69 0.49 -10.50
CA PHE A 205 0.41 -0.17 -10.26
C PHE A 205 -0.29 -0.47 -11.60
N ILE A 206 -1.19 -1.44 -11.58
CA ILE A 206 -1.88 -1.89 -12.78
C ILE A 206 -3.36 -1.56 -12.66
N ILE A 207 -3.93 -1.01 -13.72
CA ILE A 207 -5.37 -0.80 -13.88
C ILE A 207 -5.84 -1.70 -15.04
N ALA A 208 -6.85 -2.54 -14.80
CA ALA A 208 -7.51 -3.31 -15.85
C ALA A 208 -8.71 -2.54 -16.35
N SER A 209 -8.89 -2.52 -17.67
CA SER A 209 -10.02 -1.89 -18.36
C SER A 209 -10.19 -2.51 -19.74
N ASP A 210 -11.34 -2.27 -20.36
CA ASP A 210 -11.71 -2.88 -21.63
C ASP A 210 -11.35 -2.01 -22.85
N ASP A 211 -11.70 -0.71 -22.86
CA ASP A 211 -11.65 0.08 -24.11
C ASP A 211 -11.55 1.60 -23.93
N LEU A 212 -10.56 2.10 -23.22
CA LEU A 212 -10.38 3.55 -23.05
C LEU A 212 -8.95 3.98 -23.31
N SER A 213 -8.74 5.28 -23.62
CA SER A 213 -7.38 5.85 -23.63
C SER A 213 -6.74 5.84 -22.24
N MET A 214 -5.42 5.82 -22.18
CA MET A 214 -4.65 5.80 -20.92
C MET A 214 -5.05 6.97 -20.02
N GLU A 215 -5.20 8.18 -20.57
CA GLU A 215 -5.56 9.39 -19.83
C GLU A 215 -6.95 9.26 -19.21
N LYS A 216 -7.89 8.73 -19.99
CA LYS A 216 -9.28 8.56 -19.54
C LYS A 216 -9.40 7.52 -18.43
N ILE A 217 -8.71 6.39 -18.57
CA ILE A 217 -8.66 5.36 -17.52
C ILE A 217 -8.06 5.94 -16.24
N LEU A 218 -6.91 6.59 -16.34
CA LEU A 218 -6.22 7.14 -15.18
C LEU A 218 -7.03 8.25 -14.49
N SER A 219 -7.62 9.17 -15.27
CA SER A 219 -8.45 10.25 -14.72
C SER A 219 -9.72 9.72 -14.05
N THR A 220 -10.37 8.73 -14.69
CA THR A 220 -11.58 8.08 -14.16
C THR A 220 -11.26 7.28 -12.89
N TYR A 221 -10.17 6.52 -12.88
CA TYR A 221 -9.72 5.81 -11.68
C TYR A 221 -9.37 6.77 -10.53
N LYS A 222 -8.70 7.87 -10.82
CA LYS A 222 -8.38 8.90 -9.81
C LYS A 222 -9.64 9.55 -9.22
N SER A 223 -10.72 9.69 -9.97
CA SER A 223 -11.98 10.26 -9.48
C SER A 223 -12.58 9.43 -8.33
N GLN A 224 -12.29 8.13 -8.25
CA GLN A 224 -12.67 7.26 -7.13
C GLN A 224 -12.16 7.78 -5.79
N GLN A 225 -11.00 8.45 -5.75
CA GLN A 225 -10.46 9.00 -4.50
C GLN A 225 -11.38 10.02 -3.84
N SER A 226 -12.21 10.74 -4.61
CA SER A 226 -13.20 11.68 -4.06
C SER A 226 -14.32 10.92 -3.32
N VAL A 227 -14.76 9.79 -3.88
CA VAL A 227 -15.75 8.90 -3.26
C VAL A 227 -15.19 8.28 -1.97
N GLU A 228 -13.95 7.79 -2.00
CA GLU A 228 -13.28 7.26 -0.80
C GLU A 228 -13.11 8.31 0.30
N LYS A 229 -12.79 9.56 -0.06
CA LYS A 229 -12.76 10.68 0.89
C LYS A 229 -14.13 10.94 1.50
N GLY A 230 -15.19 10.87 0.70
CA GLY A 230 -16.57 10.98 1.16
C GLY A 230 -16.92 9.90 2.18
N PHE A 231 -16.65 8.63 1.87
CA PHE A 231 -16.86 7.53 2.83
C PHE A 231 -16.02 7.67 4.10
N ARG A 232 -14.79 8.14 3.99
CA ARG A 232 -13.95 8.40 5.17
C ARG A 232 -14.52 9.52 6.04
N PHE A 233 -15.08 10.56 5.43
CA PHE A 233 -15.76 11.63 6.12
C PHE A 233 -16.99 11.11 6.86
N LEU A 234 -17.84 10.30 6.20
CA LEU A 234 -19.00 9.68 6.84
C LEU A 234 -18.63 8.75 8.00
N LYS A 235 -17.47 8.11 7.95
CA LYS A 235 -16.95 7.25 9.02
C LYS A 235 -16.22 8.02 10.13
N SER A 236 -16.14 9.35 10.05
CA SER A 236 -15.49 10.15 11.09
C SER A 236 -16.30 10.12 12.39
N PRO A 237 -15.65 10.28 13.56
CA PRO A 237 -16.34 10.29 14.85
C PRO A 237 -17.43 11.34 14.97
N ASP A 238 -17.34 12.43 14.22
CA ASP A 238 -18.32 13.52 14.25
C ASP A 238 -19.70 13.10 13.73
N PHE A 239 -19.77 12.09 12.87
CA PHE A 239 -21.03 11.53 12.38
C PHE A 239 -21.55 10.35 13.21
N LEU A 240 -20.82 9.93 14.25
CA LEU A 240 -21.21 8.83 15.16
C LEU A 240 -21.57 7.51 14.42
N THR A 241 -21.16 7.34 13.19
CA THR A 241 -21.49 6.14 12.40
C THR A 241 -20.88 4.86 12.95
N SER A 242 -19.82 4.96 13.73
CA SER A 242 -19.25 3.83 14.49
C SER A 242 -20.15 3.32 15.61
N ALA A 243 -21.16 4.11 15.99
CA ALA A 243 -22.10 3.83 17.07
C ALA A 243 -23.55 3.70 16.57
N ILE A 244 -23.75 3.16 15.35
CA ILE A 244 -25.10 2.92 14.83
C ILE A 244 -25.70 1.72 15.56
N TYR A 245 -26.59 2.02 16.53
CA TYR A 245 -27.37 1.03 17.26
C TYR A 245 -28.68 0.63 16.55
N LEU A 246 -28.84 1.03 15.28
CA LEU A 246 -30.05 0.73 14.51
C LEU A 246 -30.04 -0.72 14.06
N LYS A 247 -31.14 -1.45 14.34
CA LYS A 247 -31.29 -2.87 13.98
C LYS A 247 -32.19 -3.06 12.75
N LYS A 248 -33.09 -2.12 12.47
CA LYS A 248 -34.04 -2.23 11.35
C LYS A 248 -33.39 -1.74 10.06
N PRO A 249 -33.40 -2.54 8.97
CA PRO A 249 -32.80 -2.16 7.68
C PRO A 249 -33.31 -0.81 7.16
N GLU A 250 -34.61 -0.56 7.22
CA GLU A 250 -35.22 0.67 6.69
C GLU A 250 -34.70 1.92 7.42
N ARG A 251 -34.43 1.81 8.73
CA ARG A 251 -33.84 2.93 9.52
C ARG A 251 -32.38 3.14 9.16
N ILE A 252 -31.66 2.07 8.86
CA ILE A 252 -30.26 2.17 8.40
C ILE A 252 -30.23 2.85 7.02
N GLU A 253 -31.10 2.48 6.10
CA GLU A 253 -31.21 3.10 4.78
C GLU A 253 -31.56 4.59 4.89
N ALA A 254 -32.55 4.94 5.71
CA ALA A 254 -32.93 6.33 5.94
C ALA A 254 -31.76 7.16 6.52
N LEU A 255 -31.03 6.62 7.50
CA LEU A 255 -29.85 7.28 8.06
C LEU A 255 -28.76 7.45 7.00
N LEU A 256 -28.46 6.42 6.22
CA LEU A 256 -27.47 6.49 5.15
C LEU A 256 -27.85 7.52 4.07
N MET A 257 -29.13 7.63 3.73
CA MET A 257 -29.65 8.66 2.83
C MET A 257 -29.40 10.07 3.39
N VAL A 258 -29.74 10.33 4.63
CA VAL A 258 -29.51 11.63 5.28
C VAL A 258 -28.02 11.94 5.31
N MET A 259 -27.17 10.98 5.69
CA MET A 259 -25.74 11.16 5.74
C MET A 259 -25.12 11.44 4.36
N THR A 260 -25.61 10.75 3.32
CA THR A 260 -25.17 10.99 1.94
C THR A 260 -25.58 12.39 1.48
N SER A 261 -26.79 12.83 1.80
CA SER A 261 -27.26 14.19 1.54
C SER A 261 -26.42 15.24 2.25
N CYS A 262 -26.08 15.03 3.52
CA CYS A 262 -25.14 15.89 4.25
C CYS A 262 -23.78 15.96 3.57
N LEU A 263 -23.23 14.81 3.13
CA LEU A 263 -21.96 14.76 2.40
C LEU A 263 -22.02 15.58 1.11
N MET A 264 -23.12 15.49 0.35
CA MET A 264 -23.33 16.27 -0.87
C MET A 264 -23.32 17.78 -0.58
N VAL A 265 -24.00 18.21 0.47
CA VAL A 265 -24.02 19.62 0.91
C VAL A 265 -22.60 20.07 1.29
N TYR A 266 -21.90 19.30 2.11
CA TYR A 266 -20.51 19.61 2.47
C TYR A 266 -19.57 19.69 1.27
N ALA A 267 -19.67 18.74 0.34
CA ALA A 267 -18.86 18.74 -0.88
C ALA A 267 -19.16 19.95 -1.77
N SER A 268 -20.45 20.32 -1.91
CA SER A 268 -20.87 21.50 -2.65
C SER A 268 -20.34 22.79 -2.05
N LEU A 269 -20.47 22.97 -0.73
CA LEU A 269 -19.94 24.14 0.00
C LEU A 269 -18.43 24.23 -0.14
N GLU A 270 -17.71 23.12 0.05
CA GLU A 270 -16.27 23.06 -0.11
C GLU A 270 -15.83 23.47 -1.54
N HIS A 271 -16.55 22.96 -2.54
CA HIS A 271 -16.32 23.33 -3.94
C HIS A 271 -16.52 24.83 -4.17
N GLN A 272 -17.63 25.40 -3.69
CA GLN A 272 -17.94 26.81 -3.83
C GLN A 272 -16.89 27.71 -3.12
N ILE A 273 -16.51 27.36 -1.89
CA ILE A 273 -15.48 28.09 -1.15
C ILE A 273 -14.16 28.10 -1.94
N ARG A 274 -13.70 26.93 -2.40
CA ARG A 274 -12.45 26.83 -3.15
C ARG A 274 -12.52 27.56 -4.50
N LYS A 275 -13.65 27.50 -5.18
CA LYS A 275 -13.89 28.23 -6.42
C LYS A 275 -13.79 29.74 -6.21
N GLN A 276 -14.45 30.26 -5.16
CA GLN A 276 -14.43 31.70 -4.86
C GLN A 276 -13.04 32.17 -4.42
N LEU A 277 -12.33 31.41 -3.61
CA LEU A 277 -10.96 31.72 -3.23
C LEU A 277 -10.03 31.83 -4.44
N LYS A 278 -10.16 30.94 -5.43
CA LYS A 278 -9.39 30.99 -6.68
C LYS A 278 -9.78 32.18 -7.55
N VAL A 279 -11.08 32.40 -7.78
CA VAL A 279 -11.58 33.52 -8.60
C VAL A 279 -11.16 34.87 -8.05
N GLN A 280 -11.22 35.03 -6.71
CA GLN A 280 -10.87 36.28 -6.05
C GLN A 280 -9.38 36.38 -5.70
N ASN A 281 -8.58 35.38 -6.03
CA ASN A 281 -7.16 35.26 -5.63
C ASN A 281 -6.94 35.48 -4.13
N ARG A 282 -7.88 34.97 -3.31
CA ARG A 282 -7.82 35.03 -1.84
C ARG A 282 -7.36 33.69 -1.28
N TYR A 283 -6.88 33.73 -0.04
CA TYR A 283 -6.37 32.56 0.67
C TYR A 283 -7.06 32.43 2.02
N PHE A 284 -7.26 31.19 2.44
CA PHE A 284 -7.74 30.85 3.77
C PHE A 284 -6.62 30.15 4.54
N PRO A 285 -6.37 30.42 5.83
CA PRO A 285 -5.32 29.75 6.58
C PRO A 285 -5.63 28.26 6.74
N ASP A 286 -4.65 27.40 6.48
CA ASP A 286 -4.76 25.98 6.81
C ASP A 286 -4.57 25.74 8.32
N MET A 287 -4.68 24.47 8.79
CA MET A 287 -4.47 24.10 10.20
C MET A 287 -3.07 24.45 10.73
N LYS A 288 -2.09 24.70 9.85
CA LYS A 288 -0.72 25.14 10.16
C LYS A 288 -0.55 26.65 9.96
N LYS A 289 -1.63 27.40 9.82
CA LYS A 289 -1.67 28.84 9.54
C LYS A 289 -0.98 29.25 8.22
N LYS A 290 -0.81 28.31 7.28
CA LYS A 290 -0.29 28.62 5.95
C LYS A 290 -1.42 29.01 5.00
N PRO A 291 -1.19 29.99 4.07
CA PRO A 291 -2.20 30.38 3.10
C PRO A 291 -2.53 29.21 2.17
N SER A 292 -3.81 28.89 1.99
CA SER A 292 -4.30 27.81 1.13
C SER A 292 -5.54 28.23 0.36
N GLN A 293 -5.66 27.81 -0.89
CA GLN A 293 -6.89 27.95 -1.69
C GLN A 293 -7.72 26.66 -1.70
N ASN A 294 -7.31 25.63 -0.92
CA ASN A 294 -7.98 24.36 -0.84
C ASN A 294 -8.39 23.98 0.60
N PRO A 295 -9.04 24.88 1.37
CA PRO A 295 -9.51 24.52 2.71
C PRO A 295 -10.59 23.44 2.64
N THR A 296 -10.75 22.66 3.71
CA THR A 296 -11.92 21.79 3.87
C THR A 296 -13.06 22.59 4.48
N ALA A 297 -14.31 22.31 4.10
CA ALA A 297 -15.48 22.96 4.65
C ALA A 297 -15.52 22.84 6.20
N ARG A 298 -15.17 21.66 6.72
CA ARG A 298 -15.07 21.42 8.16
C ARG A 298 -14.12 22.41 8.85
N TRP A 299 -12.93 22.61 8.32
CA TRP A 299 -11.94 23.52 8.89
C TRP A 299 -12.45 24.97 8.86
N VAL A 300 -13.08 25.36 7.75
CA VAL A 300 -13.70 26.69 7.64
C VAL A 300 -14.73 26.88 8.74
N PHE A 301 -15.66 25.94 8.94
CA PHE A 301 -16.66 26.03 10.00
C PHE A 301 -16.04 26.08 11.39
N GLN A 302 -15.01 25.29 11.67
CA GLN A 302 -14.31 25.33 12.95
C GLN A 302 -13.70 26.70 13.26
N CYS A 303 -13.22 27.42 12.24
CA CYS A 303 -12.69 28.79 12.44
C CYS A 303 -13.77 29.83 12.77
N PHE A 304 -15.05 29.55 12.52
CA PHE A 304 -16.18 30.44 12.82
C PHE A 304 -17.01 29.99 14.03
N GLN A 305 -16.63 28.91 14.70
CA GLN A 305 -17.29 28.40 15.91
C GLN A 305 -16.65 28.91 17.20
N GLY A 306 -15.58 29.72 17.11
CA GLY A 306 -14.83 30.26 18.24
C GLY A 306 -15.26 31.64 18.68
#